data_7b09117268717687d857ac50dc5ef632
#
_entry.id   7b09117268717687d857ac50dc5ef632
#
_cell.length_a   1.000
_cell.length_b   1.000
_cell.length_c   1.000
_cell.angle_alpha   90.00
_cell.angle_beta   90.00
_cell.angle_gamma   90.00
#
_symmetry.space_group_name_H-M   'P 1'
#
loop_
_entity.id
_entity.type
_entity.pdbx_description
1 polymer ?
#
loop_
_entity_poly.entity_id
_entity_poly.type
_entity_poly.pdbx_seq_one_letter_code
_entity_poly.pdbx_strand_id
1 'polypeptide(L)'
;MTDEFGWSRRNAFIQPQVDAVMLEGLSRFPNVRCLFARELEAFSQQNDEVTLHLKTAEGQRETVKAQWLVACDGGARFVRRTLNVPFEGKTAPNQWIVVDIANDPLSTPHIYLCCDPVRPYVSAALPHAVRRFEFMVMPGETEEQLREPQNMRKLLSKVLPNPDNVELIRQRVYTHDARLAQRFRFARVLLAGDAAHIMPVWQGQGYNSGMRDAFNLAWKLALVIQGKARDALLDTYQQERRDHAKAMIDLSVTAGDVLAPP
;
A
#
# COMPACT_ATOMS: atom_id res chain seq x y z
N MET A 1 -10.25 -19.93 16.36
CA MET A 1 -9.66 -19.42 15.10
C MET A 1 -9.78 -20.54 14.10
N THR A 2 -10.32 -20.29 12.96
CA THR A 2 -10.71 -21.37 12.05
C THR A 2 -9.58 -21.70 11.12
N ASP A 3 -9.20 -22.94 11.12
CA ASP A 3 -8.26 -23.53 10.17
C ASP A 3 -8.97 -23.96 8.87
N GLU A 4 -10.10 -23.30 8.55
CA GLU A 4 -10.91 -23.60 7.36
C GLU A 4 -10.06 -23.62 6.07
N PHE A 5 -8.99 -22.81 6.03
CA PHE A 5 -8.04 -22.75 4.90
C PHE A 5 -6.63 -23.20 5.29
N GLY A 6 -6.47 -23.87 6.43
CA GLY A 6 -5.16 -24.25 6.98
C GLY A 6 -4.33 -23.12 7.58
N TRP A 7 -4.86 -21.88 7.57
CA TRP A 7 -4.20 -20.67 8.05
C TRP A 7 -5.15 -19.77 8.81
N SER A 8 -4.61 -18.92 9.70
CA SER A 8 -5.40 -17.87 10.34
C SER A 8 -5.98 -16.92 9.29
N ARG A 9 -7.24 -16.51 9.46
CA ARG A 9 -7.92 -15.57 8.56
C ARG A 9 -7.26 -14.19 8.51
N ARG A 10 -6.58 -13.79 9.60
CA ARG A 10 -5.87 -12.51 9.70
C ARG A 10 -4.48 -12.74 10.26
N ASN A 11 -3.50 -12.21 9.58
CA ASN A 11 -2.11 -12.25 10.00
C ASN A 11 -1.56 -10.82 9.95
N ALA A 12 -0.97 -10.37 11.05
CA ALA A 12 -0.18 -9.15 11.05
C ALA A 12 1.22 -9.46 10.54
N PHE A 13 1.81 -8.52 9.82
CA PHE A 13 3.18 -8.65 9.33
C PHE A 13 3.92 -7.31 9.36
N ILE A 14 5.23 -7.37 9.34
CA ILE A 14 6.09 -6.20 9.18
C ILE A 14 6.51 -6.14 7.71
N GLN A 15 5.97 -5.17 6.97
CA GLN A 15 6.08 -5.08 5.52
C GLN A 15 7.52 -5.24 4.99
N PRO A 16 8.57 -4.55 5.49
CA PRO A 16 9.93 -4.74 4.99
C PRO A 16 10.44 -6.18 5.06
N GLN A 17 9.99 -6.97 6.04
CA GLN A 17 10.38 -8.37 6.14
C GLN A 17 9.70 -9.23 5.08
N VAL A 18 8.43 -8.98 4.80
CA VAL A 18 7.70 -9.66 3.73
C VAL A 18 8.30 -9.30 2.37
N ASP A 19 8.59 -8.02 2.14
CA ASP A 19 9.22 -7.56 0.90
C ASP A 19 10.60 -8.23 0.68
N ALA A 20 11.40 -8.38 1.74
CA ALA A 20 12.69 -9.06 1.67
C ALA A 20 12.54 -10.56 1.30
N VAL A 21 11.60 -11.27 1.92
CA VAL A 21 11.32 -12.69 1.61
C VAL A 21 10.83 -12.85 0.16
N MET A 22 9.97 -11.96 -0.31
CA MET A 22 9.47 -11.99 -1.69
C MET A 22 10.60 -11.71 -2.68
N LEU A 23 11.46 -10.75 -2.38
CA LEU A 23 12.61 -10.41 -3.22
C LEU A 23 13.62 -11.57 -3.30
N GLU A 24 13.94 -12.20 -2.16
CA GLU A 24 14.76 -13.40 -2.11
C GLU A 24 14.15 -14.51 -2.96
N GLY A 25 12.82 -14.67 -2.88
CA GLY A 25 12.07 -15.64 -3.68
C GLY A 25 12.23 -15.48 -5.19
N LEU A 26 12.53 -14.27 -5.69
CA LEU A 26 12.76 -14.03 -7.12
C LEU A 26 14.02 -14.70 -7.66
N SER A 27 15.00 -14.98 -6.80
CA SER A 27 16.24 -15.71 -7.20
C SER A 27 15.98 -17.09 -7.81
N ARG A 28 14.82 -17.69 -7.52
CA ARG A 28 14.39 -18.97 -8.10
C ARG A 28 14.01 -18.87 -9.60
N PHE A 29 13.89 -17.67 -10.13
CA PHE A 29 13.44 -17.42 -11.49
C PHE A 29 14.55 -16.73 -12.30
N PRO A 30 15.36 -17.48 -13.07
CA PRO A 30 16.52 -16.92 -13.78
C PRO A 30 16.15 -15.93 -14.89
N ASN A 31 14.90 -15.91 -15.30
CA ASN A 31 14.35 -14.98 -16.28
C ASN A 31 13.87 -13.65 -15.66
N VAL A 32 13.93 -13.49 -14.32
CA VAL A 32 13.58 -12.25 -13.64
C VAL A 32 14.83 -11.42 -13.40
N ARG A 33 14.80 -10.15 -13.77
CA ARG A 33 15.88 -9.18 -13.52
C ARG A 33 15.34 -8.03 -12.68
N CYS A 34 15.94 -7.78 -11.52
CA CYS A 34 15.65 -6.62 -10.68
C CYS A 34 16.68 -5.53 -10.96
N LEU A 35 16.23 -4.39 -11.47
CA LEU A 35 17.05 -3.22 -11.75
C LEU A 35 16.80 -2.15 -10.67
N PHE A 36 17.54 -2.24 -9.56
CA PHE A 36 17.45 -1.26 -8.48
C PHE A 36 18.14 0.05 -8.84
N ALA A 37 17.81 1.11 -8.10
CA ALA A 37 18.37 2.45 -8.30
C ALA A 37 18.18 2.96 -9.74
N ARG A 38 17.01 2.67 -10.33
CA ARG A 38 16.57 3.18 -11.63
C ARG A 38 15.28 3.94 -11.45
N GLU A 39 15.24 5.16 -11.92
CA GLU A 39 14.05 6.00 -11.98
C GLU A 39 13.51 6.04 -13.41
N LEU A 40 12.21 5.82 -13.57
CA LEU A 40 11.54 5.96 -14.87
C LEU A 40 11.27 7.45 -15.12
N GLU A 41 11.99 8.07 -16.08
CA GLU A 41 11.84 9.47 -16.45
C GLU A 41 10.79 9.69 -17.55
N ALA A 42 10.68 8.74 -18.48
CA ALA A 42 9.71 8.81 -19.58
C ALA A 42 9.41 7.41 -20.14
N PHE A 43 8.29 7.28 -20.80
CA PHE A 43 7.97 6.11 -21.62
C PHE A 43 7.14 6.49 -22.82
N SER A 44 7.20 5.66 -23.85
CA SER A 44 6.36 5.76 -25.04
C SER A 44 5.85 4.39 -25.46
N GLN A 45 4.73 4.37 -26.19
CA GLN A 45 4.15 3.15 -26.75
C GLN A 45 4.06 3.31 -28.26
N GLN A 46 4.58 2.35 -29.00
CA GLN A 46 4.44 2.30 -30.47
C GLN A 46 4.26 0.86 -30.91
N ASN A 47 3.25 0.60 -31.73
CA ASN A 47 2.94 -0.74 -32.21
C ASN A 47 2.81 -1.75 -31.07
N ASP A 48 3.71 -2.75 -31.04
CA ASP A 48 3.74 -3.85 -30.07
C ASP A 48 4.80 -3.69 -29.00
N GLU A 49 5.34 -2.50 -28.80
CA GLU A 49 6.44 -2.22 -27.88
C GLU A 49 6.18 -1.01 -26.98
N VAL A 50 6.69 -1.09 -25.75
CA VAL A 50 6.82 0.04 -24.84
C VAL A 50 8.31 0.33 -24.66
N THR A 51 8.72 1.56 -24.90
CA THR A 51 10.08 2.04 -24.66
C THR A 51 10.12 2.84 -23.38
N LEU A 52 11.01 2.47 -22.46
CA LEU A 52 11.20 3.07 -21.14
C LEU A 52 12.53 3.80 -21.11
N HIS A 53 12.54 5.03 -20.66
CA HIS A 53 13.75 5.83 -20.42
C HIS A 53 14.01 5.91 -18.93
N LEU A 54 15.08 5.29 -18.49
CA LEU A 54 15.48 5.16 -17.09
C LEU A 54 16.69 6.04 -16.81
N LYS A 55 16.77 6.52 -15.56
CA LYS A 55 17.92 7.21 -15.02
C LYS A 55 18.50 6.43 -13.85
N THR A 56 19.80 6.19 -13.88
CA THR A 56 20.51 5.53 -12.76
C THR A 56 20.77 6.51 -11.62
N ALA A 57 21.17 5.99 -10.47
CA ALA A 57 21.58 6.83 -9.32
C ALA A 57 22.76 7.76 -9.66
N GLU A 58 23.63 7.35 -10.59
CA GLU A 58 24.78 8.14 -11.08
C GLU A 58 24.38 9.15 -12.17
N GLY A 59 23.09 9.22 -12.53
CA GLY A 59 22.56 10.15 -13.53
C GLY A 59 22.70 9.69 -14.99
N GLN A 60 23.12 8.45 -15.22
CA GLN A 60 23.21 7.89 -16.58
C GLN A 60 21.80 7.54 -17.09
N ARG A 61 21.59 7.70 -18.40
CA ARG A 61 20.34 7.33 -19.05
C ARG A 61 20.45 5.97 -19.72
N GLU A 62 19.47 5.13 -19.44
CA GLU A 62 19.31 3.79 -20.02
C GLU A 62 17.97 3.69 -20.74
N THR A 63 17.91 2.89 -21.79
CA THR A 63 16.65 2.61 -22.49
C THR A 63 16.35 1.12 -22.40
N VAL A 64 15.12 0.79 -21.98
CA VAL A 64 14.61 -0.58 -21.92
C VAL A 64 13.40 -0.68 -22.82
N LYS A 65 13.35 -1.72 -23.64
CA LYS A 65 12.22 -2.05 -24.50
C LYS A 65 11.52 -3.29 -23.97
N ALA A 66 10.18 -3.26 -23.97
CA ALA A 66 9.34 -4.32 -23.46
C ALA A 66 8.06 -4.44 -24.27
N GLN A 67 7.44 -5.59 -24.31
CA GLN A 67 6.13 -5.78 -24.92
C GLN A 67 5.01 -5.16 -24.06
N TRP A 68 5.19 -5.13 -22.74
CA TRP A 68 4.20 -4.65 -21.77
C TRP A 68 4.88 -3.91 -20.63
N LEU A 69 4.19 -2.90 -20.11
CA LEU A 69 4.53 -2.20 -18.87
C LEU A 69 3.42 -2.43 -17.85
N VAL A 70 3.75 -3.01 -16.70
CA VAL A 70 2.85 -3.05 -15.55
C VAL A 70 3.35 -2.03 -14.53
N ALA A 71 2.61 -0.94 -14.36
CA ALA A 71 2.95 0.11 -13.41
C ALA A 71 2.45 -0.25 -12.01
N CYS A 72 3.39 -0.47 -11.11
CA CYS A 72 3.20 -0.66 -9.69
C CYS A 72 3.95 0.44 -8.90
N ASP A 73 4.00 1.66 -9.46
CA ASP A 73 4.76 2.81 -8.97
C ASP A 73 4.12 3.52 -7.77
N GLY A 74 3.16 2.84 -7.14
CA GLY A 74 2.52 3.28 -5.91
C GLY A 74 1.70 4.57 -6.09
N GLY A 75 1.54 5.27 -4.99
CA GLY A 75 0.87 6.57 -4.98
C GLY A 75 1.64 7.68 -5.70
N ALA A 76 2.95 7.49 -6.00
CA ALA A 76 3.82 8.49 -6.64
C ALA A 76 3.33 8.93 -8.03
N ARG A 77 2.57 8.07 -8.73
CA ARG A 77 1.68 8.49 -9.82
C ARG A 77 2.36 8.82 -11.15
N PHE A 78 3.64 8.53 -11.35
CA PHE A 78 4.34 8.94 -12.56
C PHE A 78 3.65 8.39 -13.83
N VAL A 79 3.47 7.05 -13.90
CA VAL A 79 2.88 6.41 -15.09
C VAL A 79 1.43 6.87 -15.30
N ARG A 80 0.63 6.89 -14.23
CA ARG A 80 -0.77 7.34 -14.32
C ARG A 80 -0.88 8.80 -14.77
N ARG A 81 -0.03 9.70 -14.25
CA ARG A 81 0.00 11.12 -14.63
C ARG A 81 0.42 11.30 -16.08
N THR A 82 1.43 10.58 -16.54
CA THR A 82 1.90 10.61 -17.93
C THR A 82 0.81 10.16 -18.91
N LEU A 83 -0.03 9.20 -18.48
CA LEU A 83 -1.20 8.74 -19.25
C LEU A 83 -2.42 9.66 -19.10
N ASN A 84 -2.36 10.73 -18.29
CA ASN A 84 -3.47 11.62 -17.98
C ASN A 84 -4.72 10.87 -17.46
N VAL A 85 -4.53 9.82 -16.68
CA VAL A 85 -5.63 9.02 -16.13
C VAL A 85 -6.26 9.72 -14.94
N PRO A 86 -7.57 10.01 -14.96
CA PRO A 86 -8.29 10.52 -13.80
C PRO A 86 -8.18 9.54 -12.61
N PHE A 87 -7.93 10.09 -11.42
CA PHE A 87 -7.83 9.35 -10.16
C PHE A 87 -8.92 9.87 -9.23
N GLU A 88 -10.09 9.26 -9.38
CA GLU A 88 -11.33 9.68 -8.73
C GLU A 88 -11.33 9.30 -7.26
N GLY A 89 -11.96 10.13 -6.43
CA GLY A 89 -12.10 9.88 -5.00
C GLY A 89 -11.71 11.07 -4.14
N LYS A 90 -11.47 10.79 -2.86
CA LYS A 90 -11.25 11.82 -1.84
C LYS A 90 -10.01 11.49 -1.00
N THR A 91 -9.41 12.54 -0.46
CA THR A 91 -8.44 12.46 0.64
C THR A 91 -9.19 12.68 1.94
N ALA A 92 -8.95 11.85 2.95
CA ALA A 92 -9.56 12.02 4.27
C ALA A 92 -9.11 13.36 4.88
N PRO A 93 -10.00 14.08 5.56
CA PRO A 93 -9.64 15.34 6.21
C PRO A 93 -8.71 15.13 7.41
N ASN A 94 -8.82 13.98 8.06
CA ASN A 94 -8.08 13.66 9.27
C ASN A 94 -6.73 13.00 8.93
N GLN A 95 -5.69 13.45 9.63
CA GLN A 95 -4.36 12.84 9.61
C GLN A 95 -4.20 11.93 10.83
N TRP A 96 -3.27 10.98 10.73
CA TRP A 96 -2.99 10.03 11.79
C TRP A 96 -1.49 9.90 11.99
N ILE A 97 -1.04 10.00 13.25
CA ILE A 97 0.34 9.69 13.59
C ILE A 97 0.45 8.21 13.96
N VAL A 98 1.29 7.50 13.22
CA VAL A 98 1.62 6.08 13.45
C VAL A 98 2.89 6.02 14.27
N VAL A 99 2.84 5.26 15.37
CA VAL A 99 3.94 5.08 16.32
C VAL A 99 4.15 3.58 16.52
N ASP A 100 5.32 3.09 16.17
CA ASP A 100 5.74 1.71 16.45
C ASP A 100 6.73 1.71 17.63
N ILE A 101 6.46 0.86 18.63
CA ILE A 101 7.32 0.67 19.79
C ILE A 101 7.80 -0.77 19.89
N ALA A 102 9.03 -0.96 20.36
CA ALA A 102 9.59 -2.28 20.68
C ALA A 102 9.13 -2.77 22.05
N ASN A 103 9.30 -4.06 22.28
CA ASN A 103 9.07 -4.71 23.59
C ASN A 103 7.66 -4.47 24.12
N ASP A 104 6.64 -4.79 23.29
CA ASP A 104 5.22 -4.57 23.57
C ASP A 104 4.83 -4.81 25.04
N PRO A 105 4.55 -3.78 25.82
CA PRO A 105 4.28 -3.93 27.26
C PRO A 105 2.84 -4.41 27.54
N LEU A 106 1.95 -4.39 26.53
CA LEU A 106 0.56 -4.78 26.72
C LEU A 106 0.33 -6.28 26.55
N SER A 107 1.20 -6.96 25.79
CA SER A 107 1.16 -8.41 25.54
C SER A 107 -0.21 -8.94 25.06
N THR A 108 -1.07 -8.08 24.52
CA THR A 108 -2.38 -8.46 23.99
C THR A 108 -2.28 -8.73 22.49
N PRO A 109 -2.75 -9.89 21.99
CA PRO A 109 -2.53 -10.29 20.60
C PRO A 109 -3.54 -9.63 19.61
N HIS A 110 -4.37 -8.72 20.07
CA HIS A 110 -5.48 -8.19 19.30
C HIS A 110 -5.16 -6.84 18.67
N ILE A 111 -5.93 -6.50 17.64
CA ILE A 111 -6.03 -5.16 17.09
C ILE A 111 -7.29 -4.52 17.66
N TYR A 112 -7.14 -3.36 18.27
CA TYR A 112 -8.20 -2.58 18.84
C TYR A 112 -8.42 -1.31 18.01
N LEU A 113 -9.65 -1.08 17.59
CA LEU A 113 -10.13 0.19 17.04
C LEU A 113 -10.84 0.90 18.17
N CYS A 114 -10.21 1.91 18.73
CA CYS A 114 -10.69 2.62 19.93
C CYS A 114 -11.39 3.91 19.51
N CYS A 115 -12.72 3.87 19.51
CA CYS A 115 -13.58 5.01 19.19
C CYS A 115 -13.64 5.97 20.39
N ASP A 116 -12.50 6.49 20.84
CA ASP A 116 -12.42 7.44 21.95
C ASP A 116 -13.00 8.80 21.51
N PRO A 117 -13.97 9.36 22.24
CA PRO A 117 -14.62 10.60 21.84
C PRO A 117 -13.70 11.83 21.89
N VAL A 118 -12.57 11.75 22.60
CA VAL A 118 -11.58 12.82 22.70
C VAL A 118 -10.51 12.67 21.61
N ARG A 119 -9.99 11.46 21.44
CA ARG A 119 -8.96 11.17 20.43
C ARG A 119 -9.06 9.70 20.00
N PRO A 120 -9.70 9.42 18.88
CA PRO A 120 -9.70 8.07 18.33
C PRO A 120 -8.29 7.53 18.10
N TYR A 121 -8.11 6.24 18.37
CA TYR A 121 -6.81 5.59 18.13
C TYR A 121 -6.94 4.12 17.80
N VAL A 122 -5.88 3.56 17.22
CA VAL A 122 -5.72 2.12 16.97
C VAL A 122 -4.58 1.60 17.83
N SER A 123 -4.73 0.38 18.37
CA SER A 123 -3.65 -0.37 19.01
C SER A 123 -3.54 -1.73 18.35
N ALA A 124 -2.39 -2.05 17.77
CA ALA A 124 -2.17 -3.28 17.02
C ALA A 124 -0.91 -4.02 17.47
N ALA A 125 -1.04 -5.29 17.86
CA ALA A 125 0.09 -6.17 18.06
C ALA A 125 0.67 -6.56 16.69
N LEU A 126 1.97 -6.41 16.53
CA LEU A 126 2.74 -6.85 15.38
C LEU A 126 3.73 -7.95 15.78
N PRO A 127 4.29 -8.71 14.82
CA PRO A 127 5.34 -9.69 15.10
C PRO A 127 6.54 -9.10 15.87
N HIS A 128 7.30 -9.94 16.52
CA HIS A 128 8.53 -9.60 17.25
C HIS A 128 8.33 -8.62 18.41
N ALA A 129 7.22 -8.76 19.13
CA ALA A 129 6.87 -7.88 20.24
C ALA A 129 6.86 -6.39 19.88
N VAL A 130 6.47 -6.04 18.66
CA VAL A 130 6.23 -4.67 18.26
C VAL A 130 4.77 -4.32 18.50
N ARG A 131 4.52 -3.14 19.09
CA ARG A 131 3.19 -2.56 19.22
C ARG A 131 3.09 -1.33 18.36
N ARG A 132 2.05 -1.26 17.54
CA ARG A 132 1.68 -0.07 16.77
C ARG A 132 0.53 0.64 17.42
N PHE A 133 0.69 1.94 17.57
CA PHE A 133 -0.42 2.87 17.84
C PHE A 133 -0.60 3.80 16.65
N GLU A 134 -1.85 4.12 16.36
CA GLU A 134 -2.20 5.15 15.38
C GLU A 134 -3.16 6.12 16.07
N PHE A 135 -2.75 7.37 16.27
CA PHE A 135 -3.57 8.38 16.91
C PHE A 135 -4.04 9.40 15.89
N MET A 136 -5.30 9.79 15.97
CA MET A 136 -5.79 10.91 15.17
C MET A 136 -5.07 12.19 15.55
N VAL A 137 -4.61 12.94 14.55
CA VAL A 137 -4.03 14.28 14.72
C VAL A 137 -5.21 15.24 14.95
N MET A 138 -5.19 15.95 16.07
CA MET A 138 -6.27 16.85 16.44
C MET A 138 -6.09 18.23 15.80
N PRO A 139 -7.18 19.01 15.60
CA PRO A 139 -7.07 20.36 15.07
C PRO A 139 -6.07 21.22 15.85
N GLY A 140 -5.17 21.89 15.12
CA GLY A 140 -4.11 22.73 15.70
C GLY A 140 -2.82 22.00 16.07
N GLU A 141 -2.75 20.67 15.91
CA GLU A 141 -1.51 19.92 16.10
C GLU A 141 -0.74 19.79 14.77
N THR A 142 0.59 19.82 14.83
CA THR A 142 1.47 19.58 13.69
C THR A 142 2.29 18.30 13.89
N GLU A 143 2.81 17.72 12.79
CA GLU A 143 3.67 16.55 12.85
C GLU A 143 4.91 16.81 13.73
N GLU A 144 5.52 17.99 13.59
CA GLU A 144 6.71 18.38 14.33
C GLU A 144 6.43 18.38 15.84
N GLN A 145 5.31 19.03 16.26
CA GLN A 145 4.90 19.05 17.65
C GLN A 145 4.61 17.67 18.21
N LEU A 146 3.91 16.81 17.46
CA LEU A 146 3.58 15.45 17.91
C LEU A 146 4.81 14.56 18.04
N ARG A 147 5.87 14.80 17.26
CA ARG A 147 7.13 14.05 17.32
C ARG A 147 8.06 14.51 18.44
N GLU A 148 7.80 15.64 19.08
CA GLU A 148 8.56 16.06 20.26
C GLU A 148 8.42 15.02 21.39
N PRO A 149 9.53 14.65 22.07
CA PRO A 149 9.52 13.59 23.06
C PRO A 149 8.46 13.76 24.16
N GLN A 150 8.27 14.98 24.65
CA GLN A 150 7.28 15.29 25.69
C GLN A 150 5.84 15.09 25.22
N ASN A 151 5.51 15.47 23.97
CA ASN A 151 4.19 15.31 23.39
C ASN A 151 3.91 13.85 23.07
N MET A 152 4.91 13.13 22.56
CA MET A 152 4.82 11.70 22.32
C MET A 152 4.57 10.90 23.62
N ARG A 153 5.29 11.23 24.70
CA ARG A 153 5.01 10.64 26.03
C ARG A 153 3.59 10.90 26.48
N LYS A 154 3.08 12.13 26.29
CA LYS A 154 1.71 12.48 26.63
C LYS A 154 0.68 11.70 25.80
N LEU A 155 0.95 11.40 24.53
CA LEU A 155 0.11 10.52 23.75
C LEU A 155 0.16 9.07 24.27
N LEU A 156 1.35 8.54 24.47
CA LEU A 156 1.56 7.16 24.93
C LEU A 156 1.05 6.93 26.36
N SER A 157 1.07 7.94 27.24
CA SER A 157 0.54 7.84 28.61
C SER A 157 -0.98 7.57 28.66
N LYS A 158 -1.70 7.82 27.58
CA LYS A 158 -3.13 7.47 27.47
C LYS A 158 -3.37 5.97 27.27
N VAL A 159 -2.39 5.27 26.77
CA VAL A 159 -2.54 3.87 26.30
C VAL A 159 -1.55 2.91 26.94
N LEU A 160 -0.52 3.44 27.62
CA LEU A 160 0.52 2.67 28.30
C LEU A 160 0.64 3.05 29.77
N PRO A 161 0.82 2.08 30.67
CA PRO A 161 0.99 2.37 32.09
C PRO A 161 2.33 3.05 32.41
N ASN A 162 3.36 2.83 31.58
CA ASN A 162 4.70 3.38 31.78
C ASN A 162 5.31 3.83 30.45
N PRO A 163 4.97 5.02 29.94
CA PRO A 163 5.40 5.51 28.63
C PRO A 163 6.88 5.93 28.56
N ASP A 164 7.56 6.07 29.69
CA ASP A 164 8.96 6.54 29.73
C ASP A 164 9.96 5.45 29.34
N ASN A 165 9.57 4.18 29.46
CA ASN A 165 10.44 3.03 29.22
C ASN A 165 10.20 2.35 27.86
N VAL A 166 9.68 3.08 26.88
CA VAL A 166 9.43 2.51 25.56
C VAL A 166 10.51 2.94 24.55
N GLU A 167 10.94 1.99 23.76
CA GLU A 167 11.82 2.24 22.63
C GLU A 167 10.97 2.52 21.39
N LEU A 168 11.11 3.73 20.83
CA LEU A 168 10.41 4.14 19.62
C LEU A 168 11.15 3.63 18.38
N ILE A 169 10.49 2.79 17.58
CA ILE A 169 11.03 2.29 16.31
C ILE A 169 10.72 3.26 15.17
N ARG A 170 9.50 3.83 15.18
CA ARG A 170 9.00 4.63 14.08
C ARG A 170 7.94 5.62 14.54
N GLN A 171 8.00 6.81 13.92
CA GLN A 171 6.96 7.84 14.06
C GLN A 171 6.72 8.46 12.69
N ARG A 172 5.48 8.51 12.23
CA ARG A 172 5.14 9.12 10.93
C ARG A 172 3.69 9.52 10.85
N VAL A 173 3.42 10.72 10.32
CA VAL A 173 2.07 11.17 10.01
C VAL A 173 1.66 10.72 8.62
N TYR A 174 0.43 10.26 8.50
CA TYR A 174 -0.19 9.82 7.25
C TYR A 174 -1.52 10.52 7.04
N THR A 175 -1.80 10.77 5.77
CA THR A 175 -3.13 11.11 5.29
C THR A 175 -3.68 9.92 4.53
N HIS A 176 -4.94 9.62 4.68
CA HIS A 176 -5.58 8.50 4.01
C HIS A 176 -6.27 8.96 2.73
N ASP A 177 -5.91 8.34 1.63
CA ASP A 177 -6.54 8.51 0.34
C ASP A 177 -7.52 7.36 0.06
N ALA A 178 -8.67 7.69 -0.50
CA ALA A 178 -9.65 6.76 -1.06
C ALA A 178 -9.82 7.10 -2.53
N ARG A 179 -9.04 6.47 -3.41
CA ARG A 179 -8.96 6.86 -4.82
C ARG A 179 -8.88 5.65 -5.74
N LEU A 180 -9.51 5.79 -6.92
CA LEU A 180 -9.59 4.75 -7.94
C LEU A 180 -9.28 5.34 -9.32
N ALA A 181 -8.42 4.69 -10.08
CA ALA A 181 -8.16 5.04 -11.47
C ALA A 181 -9.39 4.74 -12.33
N GLN A 182 -9.71 5.66 -13.24
CA GLN A 182 -10.83 5.49 -14.15
C GLN A 182 -10.67 4.25 -15.03
N ARG A 183 -9.44 3.96 -15.45
CA ARG A 183 -9.07 2.80 -16.26
C ARG A 183 -7.77 2.18 -15.75
N PHE A 184 -7.65 0.85 -15.92
CA PHE A 184 -6.47 0.08 -15.50
C PHE A 184 -5.59 -0.34 -16.69
N ARG A 185 -6.11 -0.28 -17.92
CA ARG A 185 -5.39 -0.64 -19.14
C ARG A 185 -5.37 0.49 -20.16
N PHE A 186 -4.19 0.76 -20.73
CA PHE A 186 -3.91 1.77 -21.77
C PHE A 186 -2.99 1.15 -22.82
N ALA A 187 -3.59 0.49 -23.81
CA ALA A 187 -2.89 -0.30 -24.81
C ALA A 187 -1.93 -1.30 -24.14
N ARG A 188 -0.62 -1.08 -24.18
CA ARG A 188 0.43 -1.92 -23.62
C ARG A 188 0.82 -1.57 -22.17
N VAL A 189 0.19 -0.60 -21.58
CA VAL A 189 0.44 -0.20 -20.17
C VAL A 189 -0.74 -0.59 -19.29
N LEU A 190 -0.45 -1.25 -18.18
CA LEU A 190 -1.42 -1.65 -17.17
C LEU A 190 -1.06 -1.03 -15.83
N LEU A 191 -2.07 -0.61 -15.07
CA LEU A 191 -1.91 -0.11 -13.70
C LEU A 191 -2.31 -1.22 -12.71
N ALA A 192 -1.53 -1.41 -11.63
CA ALA A 192 -1.84 -2.39 -10.59
C ALA A 192 -1.46 -1.86 -9.20
N GLY A 193 -2.12 -2.38 -8.16
CA GLY A 193 -1.91 -1.94 -6.78
C GLY A 193 -2.19 -0.45 -6.60
N ASP A 194 -1.39 0.24 -5.79
CA ASP A 194 -1.59 1.65 -5.45
C ASP A 194 -1.49 2.60 -6.66
N ALA A 195 -0.91 2.15 -7.79
CA ALA A 195 -0.96 2.90 -9.04
C ALA A 195 -2.39 2.94 -9.63
N ALA A 196 -3.19 1.91 -9.38
CA ALA A 196 -4.56 1.78 -9.86
C ALA A 196 -5.61 2.20 -8.81
N HIS A 197 -5.37 1.95 -7.52
CA HIS A 197 -6.32 2.22 -6.44
C HIS A 197 -5.61 2.38 -5.10
N ILE A 198 -6.00 3.40 -4.34
CA ILE A 198 -5.54 3.62 -2.97
C ILE A 198 -6.76 3.58 -2.03
N MET A 199 -6.61 2.93 -0.90
CA MET A 199 -7.65 2.82 0.09
C MET A 199 -7.13 3.13 1.50
N PRO A 200 -7.99 3.66 2.40
CA PRO A 200 -7.65 3.83 3.80
C PRO A 200 -7.22 2.51 4.46
N VAL A 201 -6.39 2.61 5.49
CA VAL A 201 -5.75 1.44 6.12
C VAL A 201 -6.67 0.60 7.01
N TRP A 202 -7.86 1.06 7.34
CA TRP A 202 -8.74 0.54 8.40
C TRP A 202 -9.09 -0.95 8.30
N GLN A 203 -9.12 -1.50 7.10
CA GLN A 203 -9.39 -2.93 6.87
C GLN A 203 -8.14 -3.73 6.51
N GLY A 204 -6.97 -3.08 6.36
CA GLY A 204 -5.72 -3.73 5.94
C GLY A 204 -5.81 -4.34 4.54
N GLN A 205 -6.60 -3.78 3.63
CA GLN A 205 -6.89 -4.40 2.33
C GLN A 205 -6.06 -3.85 1.16
N GLY A 206 -5.27 -2.78 1.35
CA GLY A 206 -4.44 -2.21 0.28
C GLY A 206 -3.47 -3.23 -0.30
N TYR A 207 -2.61 -3.79 0.55
CA TYR A 207 -1.67 -4.84 0.15
C TYR A 207 -2.40 -6.06 -0.46
N ASN A 208 -3.45 -6.54 0.18
CA ASN A 208 -4.23 -7.67 -0.31
C ASN A 208 -4.86 -7.41 -1.68
N SER A 209 -5.32 -6.19 -1.93
CA SER A 209 -5.88 -5.81 -3.24
C SER A 209 -4.81 -5.79 -4.33
N GLY A 210 -3.62 -5.28 -4.04
CA GLY A 210 -2.48 -5.34 -4.95
C GLY A 210 -2.05 -6.78 -5.27
N MET A 211 -2.03 -7.66 -4.26
CA MET A 211 -1.76 -9.10 -4.48
C MET A 211 -2.82 -9.77 -5.36
N ARG A 212 -4.09 -9.42 -5.17
CA ARG A 212 -5.16 -9.92 -6.07
C ARG A 212 -5.02 -9.40 -7.48
N ASP A 213 -4.55 -8.16 -7.67
CA ASP A 213 -4.26 -7.62 -9.00
C ASP A 213 -3.12 -8.40 -9.66
N ALA A 214 -2.01 -8.60 -8.95
CA ALA A 214 -0.88 -9.36 -9.45
C ALA A 214 -1.28 -10.79 -9.84
N PHE A 215 -2.03 -11.48 -8.99
CA PHE A 215 -2.52 -12.82 -9.26
C PHE A 215 -3.45 -12.88 -10.48
N ASN A 216 -4.38 -11.92 -10.58
CA ASN A 216 -5.33 -11.86 -11.68
C ASN A 216 -4.66 -11.53 -13.01
N LEU A 217 -3.71 -10.59 -13.01
CA LEU A 217 -3.06 -10.09 -14.22
C LEU A 217 -1.97 -11.02 -14.73
N ALA A 218 -1.16 -11.63 -13.85
CA ALA A 218 0.07 -12.34 -14.24
C ALA A 218 -0.19 -13.48 -15.23
N TRP A 219 -1.14 -14.36 -14.95
CA TRP A 219 -1.45 -15.49 -15.84
C TRP A 219 -2.08 -15.04 -17.16
N LYS A 220 -2.91 -14.00 -17.14
CA LYS A 220 -3.52 -13.43 -18.35
C LYS A 220 -2.44 -12.87 -19.26
N LEU A 221 -1.54 -12.08 -18.67
CA LEU A 221 -0.42 -11.49 -19.40
C LEU A 221 0.50 -12.58 -19.97
N ALA A 222 0.78 -13.63 -19.20
CA ALA A 222 1.60 -14.77 -19.66
C ALA A 222 0.96 -15.49 -20.86
N LEU A 223 -0.35 -15.73 -20.84
CA LEU A 223 -1.04 -16.37 -21.97
C LEU A 223 -1.03 -15.50 -23.22
N VAL A 224 -1.19 -14.18 -23.06
CA VAL A 224 -1.15 -13.25 -24.21
C VAL A 224 0.27 -13.17 -24.78
N ILE A 225 1.30 -13.04 -23.95
CA ILE A 225 2.70 -13.00 -24.40
C ILE A 225 3.09 -14.30 -25.14
N GLN A 226 2.59 -15.44 -24.67
CA GLN A 226 2.83 -16.74 -25.30
C GLN A 226 2.00 -17.00 -26.57
N GLY A 227 1.15 -16.06 -26.97
CA GLY A 227 0.24 -16.21 -28.10
C GLY A 227 -0.88 -17.25 -27.89
N LYS A 228 -1.08 -17.70 -26.63
CA LYS A 228 -2.11 -18.68 -26.25
C LYS A 228 -3.48 -18.07 -26.00
N ALA A 229 -3.54 -16.76 -25.85
CA ALA A 229 -4.78 -16.00 -25.72
C ALA A 229 -4.71 -14.72 -26.54
N ARG A 230 -5.89 -14.22 -26.93
CA ARG A 230 -6.01 -12.92 -27.61
C ARG A 230 -5.77 -11.78 -26.62
N ASP A 231 -5.29 -10.66 -27.10
CA ASP A 231 -5.03 -9.44 -26.35
C ASP A 231 -6.24 -8.97 -25.53
N ALA A 232 -7.46 -9.17 -26.02
CA ALA A 232 -8.72 -8.85 -25.33
C ALA A 232 -8.88 -9.56 -23.96
N LEU A 233 -8.13 -10.65 -23.68
CA LEU A 233 -8.13 -11.26 -22.35
C LEU A 233 -7.69 -10.26 -21.28
N LEU A 234 -6.81 -9.33 -21.60
CA LEU A 234 -6.32 -8.33 -20.65
C LEU A 234 -7.37 -7.27 -20.27
N ASP A 235 -8.44 -7.10 -21.08
CA ASP A 235 -9.54 -6.21 -20.74
C ASP A 235 -10.35 -6.76 -19.56
N THR A 236 -10.40 -8.08 -19.41
CA THR A 236 -11.07 -8.72 -18.26
C THR A 236 -10.39 -8.40 -16.93
N TYR A 237 -9.10 -8.04 -16.91
CA TYR A 237 -8.40 -7.60 -15.71
C TYR A 237 -9.12 -6.40 -15.07
N GLN A 238 -9.39 -5.36 -15.84
CA GLN A 238 -10.14 -4.20 -15.34
C GLN A 238 -11.56 -4.58 -14.93
N GLN A 239 -12.27 -5.38 -15.73
CA GLN A 239 -13.65 -5.79 -15.44
C GLN A 239 -13.76 -6.55 -14.11
N GLU A 240 -12.81 -7.42 -13.81
CA GLU A 240 -12.82 -8.24 -12.61
C GLU A 240 -12.25 -7.50 -11.38
N ARG A 241 -11.35 -6.53 -11.57
CA ARG A 241 -10.62 -5.93 -10.45
C ARG A 241 -11.12 -4.56 -10.04
N ARG A 242 -11.57 -3.72 -10.96
CA ARG A 242 -11.91 -2.32 -10.68
C ARG A 242 -13.07 -2.19 -9.69
N ASP A 243 -14.16 -2.90 -9.95
CA ASP A 243 -15.35 -2.81 -9.08
C ASP A 243 -15.10 -3.46 -7.73
N HIS A 244 -14.32 -4.55 -7.68
CA HIS A 244 -13.88 -5.13 -6.42
C HIS A 244 -12.98 -4.16 -5.62
N ALA A 245 -12.03 -3.49 -6.27
CA ALA A 245 -11.19 -2.49 -5.61
C ALA A 245 -12.05 -1.33 -5.07
N LYS A 246 -13.06 -0.88 -5.85
CA LYS A 246 -14.00 0.13 -5.38
C LYS A 246 -14.74 -0.30 -4.12
N ALA A 247 -15.27 -1.53 -4.11
CA ALA A 247 -15.98 -2.07 -2.94
C ALA A 247 -15.07 -2.13 -1.70
N MET A 248 -13.78 -2.47 -1.87
CA MET A 248 -12.81 -2.46 -0.76
C MET A 248 -12.48 -1.04 -0.29
N ILE A 249 -12.42 -0.06 -1.19
CA ILE A 249 -12.28 1.36 -0.84
C ILE A 249 -13.48 1.81 0.00
N ASP A 250 -14.69 1.57 -0.48
CA ASP A 250 -15.93 1.97 0.19
C ASP A 250 -16.04 1.34 1.59
N LEU A 251 -15.70 0.05 1.71
CA LEU A 251 -15.66 -0.65 3.01
C LEU A 251 -14.62 -0.03 3.95
N SER A 252 -13.45 0.33 3.45
CA SER A 252 -12.39 0.94 4.25
C SER A 252 -12.78 2.36 4.71
N VAL A 253 -13.47 3.13 3.87
CA VAL A 253 -14.00 4.45 4.25
C VAL A 253 -15.02 4.30 5.35
N THR A 254 -16.01 3.40 5.20
CA THR A 254 -17.04 3.14 6.22
C THR A 254 -16.42 2.75 7.56
N ALA A 255 -15.38 1.91 7.55
CA ALA A 255 -14.69 1.52 8.79
C ALA A 255 -13.96 2.72 9.45
N GLY A 256 -13.41 3.62 8.65
CA GLY A 256 -12.82 4.87 9.13
C GLY A 256 -13.85 5.81 9.77
N ASP A 257 -15.02 5.94 9.14
CA ASP A 257 -16.11 6.77 9.64
C ASP A 257 -16.67 6.23 10.98
N VAL A 258 -16.64 4.93 11.21
CA VAL A 258 -17.00 4.33 12.51
C VAL A 258 -15.97 4.68 13.59
N LEU A 259 -14.67 4.65 13.24
CA LEU A 259 -13.59 4.94 14.19
C LEU A 259 -13.53 6.44 14.55
N ALA A 260 -13.66 7.28 13.55
CA ALA A 260 -13.59 8.74 13.67
C ALA A 260 -14.67 9.37 12.77
N PRO A 261 -15.90 9.52 13.28
CA PRO A 261 -16.98 10.16 12.54
C PRO A 261 -16.58 11.55 12.04
N PRO A 262 -17.06 11.96 10.85
CA PRO A 262 -16.76 13.25 10.25
C PRO A 262 -17.35 14.45 11.05
#